data_ac607845e257cc4ab8d4e98d406cd5f5
#
_entry.id   ac607845e257cc4ab8d4e98d406cd5f5
#
_cell.length_a   1.000
_cell.length_b   1.000
_cell.length_c   1.000
_cell.angle_alpha   90.00
_cell.angle_beta   90.00
_cell.angle_gamma   90.00
#
_symmetry.space_group_name_H-M   'P 1'
#
loop_
_entity.id
_entity.type
_entity.pdbx_description
1 polymer ?
#
loop_
_entity_poly.entity_id
_entity_poly.type
_entity_poly.pdbx_seq_one_letter_code
_entity_poly.pdbx_strand_id
1 'polypeptide(L)'
;MKINLKLFLTILLSAVGGGLLYAQNLVKASGVVTSADDGLPMVGVAVMAGPGTGVITSLDGDYVIEVAPGTELTFSSIGFEDDKVVVPSVETFTYNVVMQSEAMNLDDAVVIAYGVRKKGTVAGSVSTVKSEKLENTPTAAFDQALQ
;
A
#
# COMPACT_ATOMS: atom_id res chain seq x y z
N MET A 1 -11.67 -50.87 44.32
CA MET A 1 -11.58 -49.42 44.46
C MET A 1 -12.81 -48.83 43.71
N LYS A 2 -13.85 -48.45 44.46
CA LYS A 2 -15.08 -47.91 43.84
C LYS A 2 -14.88 -46.42 43.66
N ILE A 3 -14.44 -46.01 42.47
CA ILE A 3 -14.35 -44.59 42.10
C ILE A 3 -15.79 -44.06 42.03
N ASN A 4 -16.13 -43.12 42.92
CA ASN A 4 -17.48 -42.52 42.91
C ASN A 4 -17.69 -41.83 41.57
N LEU A 5 -18.61 -42.38 40.78
CA LEU A 5 -18.98 -41.85 39.46
C LEU A 5 -19.32 -40.34 39.49
N LYS A 6 -19.88 -39.89 40.62
CA LYS A 6 -20.16 -38.46 40.87
C LYS A 6 -18.89 -37.63 40.98
N LEU A 7 -17.81 -38.14 41.62
CA LEU A 7 -16.53 -37.47 41.77
C LEU A 7 -15.80 -37.42 40.43
N PHE A 8 -15.87 -38.49 39.62
CA PHE A 8 -15.31 -38.54 38.29
C PHE A 8 -16.03 -37.56 37.35
N LEU A 9 -17.34 -37.45 37.45
CA LEU A 9 -18.15 -36.54 36.64
C LEU A 9 -17.87 -35.07 37.00
N THR A 10 -17.64 -34.73 38.28
CA THR A 10 -17.28 -33.35 38.69
C THR A 10 -15.88 -32.93 38.25
N ILE A 11 -14.91 -33.87 38.26
CA ILE A 11 -13.56 -33.60 37.76
C ILE A 11 -13.58 -33.45 36.24
N LEU A 12 -14.34 -34.26 35.53
CA LEU A 12 -14.50 -34.14 34.07
C LEU A 12 -15.18 -32.80 33.68
N LEU A 13 -16.19 -32.38 34.45
CA LEU A 13 -16.89 -31.10 34.19
C LEU A 13 -16.01 -29.88 34.47
N SER A 14 -15.11 -29.98 35.48
CA SER A 14 -14.14 -28.90 35.76
C SER A 14 -13.02 -28.82 34.72
N ALA A 15 -12.67 -29.91 34.08
CA ALA A 15 -11.67 -29.96 33.00
C ALA A 15 -12.19 -29.34 31.68
N VAL A 16 -13.49 -29.44 31.44
CA VAL A 16 -14.12 -28.84 30.23
C VAL A 16 -14.45 -27.35 30.41
N GLY A 17 -14.63 -26.89 31.68
CA GLY A 17 -14.91 -25.47 31.99
C GLY A 17 -13.73 -24.54 31.97
N GLY A 18 -12.50 -25.07 31.82
CA GLY A 18 -11.25 -24.28 31.69
C GLY A 18 -10.96 -23.83 30.26
N GLY A 19 -12.00 -23.55 29.45
CA GLY A 19 -11.83 -22.87 28.17
C GLY A 19 -11.16 -21.54 28.44
N LEU A 20 -9.89 -21.45 28.04
CA LEU A 20 -9.05 -20.26 28.08
C LEU A 20 -9.84 -19.11 27.44
N LEU A 21 -10.48 -18.29 28.24
CA LEU A 21 -10.86 -16.94 27.84
C LEU A 21 -9.54 -16.20 27.64
N TYR A 22 -8.97 -16.34 26.46
CA TYR A 22 -7.99 -15.38 26.00
C TYR A 22 -8.76 -14.06 25.87
N ALA A 23 -8.72 -13.22 26.88
CA ALA A 23 -9.05 -11.84 26.76
C ALA A 23 -8.03 -11.27 25.76
N GLN A 24 -8.47 -11.16 24.50
CA GLN A 24 -7.68 -10.48 23.49
C GLN A 24 -7.70 -9.01 23.91
N ASN A 25 -6.58 -8.56 24.48
CA ASN A 25 -6.37 -7.14 24.71
C ASN A 25 -6.30 -6.47 23.34
N LEU A 26 -7.43 -5.95 22.87
CA LEU A 26 -7.47 -5.19 21.63
C LEU A 26 -6.81 -3.83 21.88
N VAL A 27 -5.99 -3.41 20.96
CA VAL A 27 -5.36 -2.10 20.92
C VAL A 27 -6.27 -1.18 20.11
N LYS A 28 -6.62 -0.03 20.70
CA LYS A 28 -7.34 1.02 19.98
C LYS A 28 -6.33 1.84 19.18
N ALA A 29 -6.26 1.60 17.87
CA ALA A 29 -5.47 2.40 16.94
C ALA A 29 -6.31 3.54 16.37
N SER A 30 -5.76 4.75 16.37
CA SER A 30 -6.43 5.96 15.86
C SER A 30 -5.41 6.93 15.27
N GLY A 31 -5.86 7.83 14.43
CA GLY A 31 -5.01 8.87 13.83
C GLY A 31 -5.72 9.58 12.71
N VAL A 32 -4.98 10.44 12.01
CA VAL A 32 -5.42 11.20 10.86
C VAL A 32 -4.59 10.81 9.65
N VAL A 33 -5.25 10.64 8.51
CA VAL A 33 -4.60 10.42 7.22
C VAL A 33 -4.65 11.71 6.41
N THR A 34 -3.49 12.16 5.94
CA THR A 34 -3.32 13.37 5.14
C THR A 34 -2.61 13.06 3.84
N SER A 35 -2.83 13.88 2.81
CA SER A 35 -2.09 13.83 1.55
C SER A 35 -0.76 14.59 1.67
N ALA A 36 0.31 14.04 1.11
CA ALA A 36 1.61 14.71 1.02
C ALA A 36 1.60 15.91 0.06
N ASP A 37 0.70 15.92 -0.93
CA ASP A 37 0.66 16.92 -1.99
C ASP A 37 0.16 18.28 -1.48
N ASP A 38 -0.87 18.26 -0.64
CA ASP A 38 -1.55 19.48 -0.16
C ASP A 38 -1.66 19.56 1.37
N GLY A 39 -1.31 18.49 2.09
CA GLY A 39 -1.42 18.38 3.54
C GLY A 39 -2.87 18.30 4.06
N LEU A 40 -3.84 18.11 3.17
CA LEU A 40 -5.24 18.06 3.54
C LEU A 40 -5.64 16.65 4.04
N PRO A 41 -6.64 16.57 4.95
CA PRO A 41 -7.18 15.30 5.40
C PRO A 41 -7.78 14.49 4.23
N MET A 42 -7.46 13.19 4.20
CA MET A 42 -7.95 12.29 3.15
C MET A 42 -9.17 11.51 3.62
N VAL A 43 -10.31 11.76 2.95
CA VAL A 43 -11.54 11.00 3.15
C VAL A 43 -11.55 9.72 2.32
N GLY A 44 -12.11 8.65 2.86
CA GLY A 44 -12.34 7.41 2.11
C GLY A 44 -11.11 6.52 1.95
N VAL A 45 -10.03 6.76 2.70
CA VAL A 45 -8.87 5.88 2.77
C VAL A 45 -9.26 4.58 3.47
N ALA A 46 -8.96 3.45 2.86
CA ALA A 46 -9.17 2.14 3.45
C ALA A 46 -8.04 1.84 4.45
N VAL A 47 -8.38 1.61 5.71
CA VAL A 47 -7.48 1.17 6.78
C VAL A 47 -7.79 -0.28 7.08
N MET A 48 -6.94 -1.20 6.64
CA MET A 48 -7.16 -2.65 6.72
C MET A 48 -6.26 -3.28 7.78
N ALA A 49 -6.84 -4.12 8.63
CA ALA A 49 -6.14 -4.89 9.67
C ALA A 49 -6.18 -6.39 9.34
N GLY A 50 -5.70 -6.76 8.16
CA GLY A 50 -5.78 -8.13 7.64
C GLY A 50 -7.09 -8.44 6.90
N PRO A 51 -7.33 -9.74 6.54
CA PRO A 51 -8.46 -10.13 5.71
C PRO A 51 -9.80 -9.94 6.44
N GLY A 52 -10.65 -9.08 5.88
CA GLY A 52 -12.04 -8.88 6.34
C GLY A 52 -12.23 -7.93 7.51
N THR A 53 -11.18 -7.32 8.04
CA THR A 53 -11.26 -6.32 9.10
C THR A 53 -10.67 -5.00 8.62
N GLY A 54 -11.46 -3.93 8.59
CA GLY A 54 -11.01 -2.62 8.17
C GLY A 54 -12.05 -1.54 8.44
N VAL A 55 -11.60 -0.30 8.38
CA VAL A 55 -12.42 0.91 8.47
C VAL A 55 -12.07 1.86 7.35
N ILE A 56 -12.89 2.88 7.14
CA ILE A 56 -12.65 3.94 6.15
C ILE A 56 -12.53 5.25 6.91
N THR A 57 -11.60 6.12 6.48
CA THR A 57 -11.42 7.44 7.10
C THR A 57 -12.63 8.34 6.92
N SER A 58 -12.90 9.17 7.94
CA SER A 58 -13.99 10.16 7.96
C SER A 58 -13.71 11.34 7.01
N LEU A 59 -14.63 12.31 6.99
CA LEU A 59 -14.49 13.56 6.24
C LEU A 59 -13.29 14.41 6.70
N ASP A 60 -12.90 14.27 7.97
CA ASP A 60 -11.75 14.94 8.58
C ASP A 60 -10.46 14.09 8.50
N GLY A 61 -10.51 12.96 7.75
CA GLY A 61 -9.38 12.04 7.60
C GLY A 61 -9.13 11.15 8.80
N ASP A 62 -9.96 11.21 9.85
CA ASP A 62 -9.81 10.43 11.07
C ASP A 62 -10.13 8.95 10.86
N TYR A 63 -9.39 8.09 11.52
CA TYR A 63 -9.75 6.67 11.64
C TYR A 63 -9.63 6.18 13.08
N VAL A 64 -10.44 5.18 13.42
CA VAL A 64 -10.37 4.45 14.69
C VAL A 64 -10.65 2.99 14.41
N ILE A 65 -9.73 2.11 14.80
CA ILE A 65 -9.86 0.66 14.63
C ILE A 65 -9.35 -0.07 15.87
N GLU A 66 -10.03 -1.16 16.26
CA GLU A 66 -9.60 -2.02 17.37
C GLU A 66 -9.02 -3.32 16.81
N VAL A 67 -7.76 -3.58 17.11
CA VAL A 67 -6.99 -4.69 16.55
C VAL A 67 -6.13 -5.37 17.61
N ALA A 68 -5.75 -6.62 17.36
CA ALA A 68 -4.79 -7.30 18.23
C ALA A 68 -3.40 -6.65 18.16
N PRO A 69 -2.62 -6.65 19.24
CA PRO A 69 -1.22 -6.20 19.21
C PRO A 69 -0.42 -7.04 18.20
N GLY A 70 0.48 -6.40 17.47
CA GLY A 70 1.28 -7.01 16.41
C GLY A 70 0.57 -7.12 15.06
N THR A 71 -0.68 -6.61 14.93
CA THR A 71 -1.39 -6.55 13.65
C THR A 71 -0.78 -5.49 12.76
N GLU A 72 -0.57 -5.81 11.47
CA GLU A 72 -0.18 -4.85 10.44
C GLU A 72 -1.44 -4.10 9.95
N LEU A 73 -1.42 -2.78 10.05
CA LEU A 73 -2.40 -1.90 9.43
C LEU A 73 -1.88 -1.47 8.07
N THR A 74 -2.70 -1.62 7.05
CA THR A 74 -2.42 -1.15 5.68
C THR A 74 -3.38 -0.02 5.34
N PHE A 75 -2.83 1.13 4.97
CA PHE A 75 -3.57 2.30 4.49
C PHE A 75 -3.50 2.32 2.98
N SER A 76 -4.65 2.31 2.32
CA SER A 76 -4.73 2.25 0.85
C SER A 76 -5.74 3.23 0.31
N SER A 77 -5.39 3.94 -0.76
CA SER A 77 -6.26 4.88 -1.47
C SER A 77 -5.91 4.91 -2.96
N ILE A 78 -6.89 5.11 -3.81
CA ILE A 78 -6.70 5.12 -5.26
C ILE A 78 -5.79 6.30 -5.66
N GLY A 79 -4.68 6.01 -6.35
CA GLY A 79 -3.70 6.99 -6.81
C GLY A 79 -2.67 7.41 -5.77
N PHE A 80 -2.61 6.68 -4.65
CA PHE A 80 -1.62 6.86 -3.59
C PHE A 80 -0.89 5.55 -3.28
N GLU A 81 0.33 5.66 -2.81
CA GLU A 81 1.12 4.52 -2.36
C GLU A 81 0.58 3.98 -1.04
N ASP A 82 0.51 2.65 -0.91
CA ASP A 82 0.08 2.00 0.32
C ASP A 82 1.10 2.21 1.44
N ASP A 83 0.65 2.69 2.60
CA ASP A 83 1.46 2.76 3.82
C ASP A 83 1.12 1.63 4.79
N LYS A 84 2.11 1.15 5.53
CA LYS A 84 1.98 0.01 6.45
C LYS A 84 2.62 0.28 7.78
N VAL A 85 1.90 -0.04 8.86
CA VAL A 85 2.41 0.07 10.23
C VAL A 85 2.01 -1.13 11.06
N VAL A 86 2.90 -1.58 11.92
CA VAL A 86 2.62 -2.66 12.89
C VAL A 86 2.20 -2.03 14.22
N VAL A 87 1.03 -2.44 14.71
CA VAL A 87 0.47 -1.95 15.98
C VAL A 87 1.25 -2.52 17.15
N PRO A 88 1.87 -1.69 18.00
CA PRO A 88 2.60 -2.16 19.18
C PRO A 88 1.65 -2.70 20.27
N SER A 89 2.20 -3.43 21.23
CA SER A 89 1.47 -3.96 22.39
C SER A 89 1.21 -2.88 23.44
N VAL A 90 0.31 -1.96 23.15
CA VAL A 90 -0.12 -0.86 24.04
C VAL A 90 -1.65 -0.79 24.07
N GLU A 91 -2.23 -0.14 25.06
CA GLU A 91 -3.70 0.01 25.14
C GLU A 91 -4.25 0.94 24.06
N THR A 92 -3.52 2.00 23.75
CA THR A 92 -3.90 2.99 22.73
C THR A 92 -2.69 3.31 21.87
N PHE A 93 -2.88 3.29 20.56
CA PHE A 93 -1.86 3.61 19.58
C PHE A 93 -2.36 4.73 18.66
N THR A 94 -1.62 5.83 18.60
CA THR A 94 -1.92 6.94 17.70
C THR A 94 -0.88 7.00 16.61
N TYR A 95 -1.33 6.91 15.34
CA TYR A 95 -0.46 6.96 14.17
C TYR A 95 -1.09 7.85 13.09
N ASN A 96 -0.41 8.95 12.77
CA ASN A 96 -0.81 9.84 11.69
C ASN A 96 -0.06 9.45 10.42
N VAL A 97 -0.80 9.30 9.33
CA VAL A 97 -0.30 8.84 8.04
C VAL A 97 -0.23 10.01 7.07
N VAL A 98 0.86 10.08 6.31
CA VAL A 98 1.00 11.02 5.19
C VAL A 98 1.16 10.19 3.93
N MET A 99 0.08 10.07 3.14
CA MET A 99 0.07 9.27 1.92
C MET A 99 0.71 10.02 0.76
N GLN A 100 1.62 9.33 0.08
CA GLN A 100 2.32 9.82 -1.11
C GLN A 100 1.50 9.52 -2.37
N SER A 101 1.41 10.47 -3.29
CA SER A 101 0.79 10.24 -4.59
C SER A 101 1.63 9.26 -5.42
N GLU A 102 0.98 8.25 -5.99
CA GLU A 102 1.64 7.24 -6.84
C GLU A 102 2.31 7.87 -8.08
N ALA A 103 1.82 9.01 -8.55
CA ALA A 103 2.41 9.75 -9.67
C ALA A 103 3.82 10.28 -9.38
N MET A 104 4.17 10.53 -8.11
CA MET A 104 5.53 10.94 -7.72
C MET A 104 6.52 9.77 -7.74
N ASN A 105 6.05 8.56 -7.50
CA ASN A 105 6.91 7.35 -7.48
C ASN A 105 7.15 6.78 -8.89
N LEU A 106 6.31 7.08 -9.87
CA LEU A 106 6.51 6.63 -11.25
C LEU A 106 7.77 7.20 -11.89
N ASP A 107 8.18 8.41 -11.53
CA ASP A 107 9.43 8.99 -12.03
C ASP A 107 10.68 8.28 -11.48
N ASP A 108 10.67 7.86 -10.22
CA ASP A 108 11.76 7.07 -9.63
C ASP A 108 11.79 5.63 -10.16
N ALA A 109 10.64 5.00 -10.38
CA ALA A 109 10.52 3.67 -10.94
C ALA A 109 10.94 3.62 -12.42
N VAL A 110 10.65 4.66 -13.21
CA VAL A 110 11.06 4.79 -14.61
C VAL A 110 12.56 4.96 -14.73
N VAL A 111 13.21 5.72 -13.85
CA VAL A 111 14.68 5.91 -13.84
C VAL A 111 15.40 4.60 -13.51
N ILE A 112 14.90 3.79 -12.57
CA ILE A 112 15.49 2.48 -12.22
C ILE A 112 15.28 1.45 -13.34
N ALA A 113 14.12 1.43 -14.02
CA ALA A 113 13.83 0.50 -15.12
C ALA A 113 14.67 0.78 -16.37
N TYR A 114 15.01 2.04 -16.66
CA TYR A 114 15.88 2.39 -17.80
C TYR A 114 17.38 2.33 -17.48
N GLY A 115 17.79 2.39 -16.20
CA GLY A 115 19.20 2.32 -15.77
C GLY A 115 19.85 0.94 -15.89
N VAL A 116 19.11 -0.14 -16.12
CA VAL A 116 19.62 -1.52 -16.18
C VAL A 116 19.73 -2.09 -17.59
N ARG A 117 19.48 -1.33 -18.65
CA ARG A 117 19.87 -1.77 -19.98
C ARG A 117 21.37 -1.55 -20.20
N LYS A 118 22.15 -2.56 -19.84
CA LYS A 118 23.49 -2.76 -20.41
C LYS A 118 23.40 -2.50 -21.92
N LYS A 119 24.20 -1.52 -22.40
CA LYS A 119 24.57 -1.44 -23.81
C LYS A 119 25.23 -2.78 -24.18
N GLY A 120 24.46 -3.69 -24.68
CA GLY A 120 24.91 -4.99 -25.09
C GLY A 120 23.97 -5.49 -26.17
N THR A 121 24.39 -5.31 -27.42
CA THR A 121 23.96 -6.07 -28.59
C THR A 121 22.51 -5.83 -29.01
N VAL A 122 22.23 -4.65 -29.59
CA VAL A 122 21.29 -4.57 -30.70
C VAL A 122 22.13 -4.49 -31.97
N ALA A 123 22.49 -5.63 -32.53
CA ALA A 123 22.82 -5.75 -33.91
C ALA A 123 21.54 -5.55 -34.70
N GLY A 124 21.24 -4.32 -35.02
CA GLY A 124 20.10 -3.92 -35.84
C GLY A 124 20.35 -2.48 -36.22
N SER A 125 20.72 -2.28 -37.48
CA SER A 125 21.02 -1.03 -38.13
C SER A 125 20.06 0.07 -37.74
N VAL A 126 20.39 0.90 -36.76
CA VAL A 126 19.82 2.23 -36.64
C VAL A 126 20.73 3.14 -37.48
N SER A 127 20.31 3.34 -38.71
CA SER A 127 20.81 4.39 -39.57
C SER A 127 20.54 5.71 -38.88
N THR A 128 21.53 6.26 -38.21
CA THR A 128 21.46 7.64 -37.72
C THR A 128 21.51 8.53 -38.95
N VAL A 129 20.34 9.01 -39.37
CA VAL A 129 20.25 10.06 -40.38
C VAL A 129 20.75 11.33 -39.71
N LYS A 130 22.01 11.67 -39.96
CA LYS A 130 22.56 12.98 -39.59
C LYS A 130 21.73 14.04 -40.28
N SER A 131 21.23 14.99 -39.51
CA SER A 131 20.45 16.16 -39.92
C SER A 131 21.18 17.08 -40.90
N GLU A 132 22.44 16.84 -41.19
CA GLU A 132 23.24 17.62 -42.17
C GLU A 132 22.90 17.33 -43.64
N LYS A 133 22.02 16.37 -43.94
CA LYS A 133 21.69 16.04 -45.34
C LYS A 133 20.35 16.64 -45.80
N LEU A 134 19.66 17.38 -44.97
CA LEU A 134 18.40 18.01 -45.30
C LEU A 134 18.51 19.49 -45.67
N GLU A 135 19.69 20.12 -45.49
CA GLU A 135 19.88 21.54 -45.82
C GLU A 135 20.25 21.81 -47.29
N ASN A 136 20.47 20.82 -48.10
CA ASN A 136 20.88 21.01 -49.50
C ASN A 136 19.91 20.39 -50.54
N THR A 137 18.63 20.43 -50.28
CA THR A 137 17.64 20.18 -51.33
C THR A 137 17.24 21.51 -51.92
N PRO A 138 17.65 21.84 -53.16
CA PRO A 138 17.22 23.11 -53.79
C PRO A 138 15.70 23.10 -53.95
N THR A 139 15.09 24.11 -53.40
CA THR A 139 13.63 24.42 -53.47
C THR A 139 13.08 24.68 -54.89
N ALA A 140 13.83 24.30 -55.90
CA ALA A 140 13.45 24.56 -57.31
C ALA A 140 12.54 23.50 -57.96
N ALA A 141 12.24 22.44 -57.24
CA ALA A 141 11.45 21.33 -57.85
C ALA A 141 9.96 21.36 -57.50
N PHE A 142 9.50 22.28 -56.67
CA PHE A 142 8.07 22.34 -56.29
C PHE A 142 7.23 23.19 -57.22
N ASP A 143 7.83 24.13 -57.95
CA ASP A 143 7.07 25.00 -58.86
C ASP A 143 6.71 24.39 -60.22
N GLN A 144 7.31 23.25 -60.58
CA GLN A 144 7.02 22.61 -61.86
C GLN A 144 5.97 21.48 -61.79
N ALA A 145 5.46 21.18 -60.63
CA ALA A 145 4.44 20.13 -60.49
C ALA A 145 3.00 20.66 -60.43
N LEU A 146 2.77 21.96 -60.61
CA LEU A 146 1.45 22.59 -60.52
C LEU A 146 1.08 23.40 -61.76
N GLN A 147 1.65 23.06 -62.94
CA GLN A 147 1.13 23.52 -64.23
C GLN A 147 0.60 22.40 -65.06
#